data_55b229b5e83895c902c4c88552a97762
#
_entry.id   55b229b5e83895c902c4c88552a97762
#
_cell.length_a   1.000
_cell.length_b   1.000
_cell.length_c   1.000
_cell.angle_alpha   90.00
_cell.angle_beta   90.00
_cell.angle_gamma   90.00
#
_symmetry.space_group_name_H-M   'P 1'
#
loop_
_entity.id
_entity.type
_entity.pdbx_description
1 polymer ?
#
loop_
_entity_poly.entity_id
_entity_poly.type
_entity_poly.pdbx_seq_one_letter_code
_entity_poly.pdbx_strand_id
1 'polypeptide(L)'
;MGHARNGHRLFTCFCLAIGLSTIAHSASAAPATHYVDLATPFEQAALETAGQPDDARIAAVRARIDAMLPGLYPEGAGTDKRIGAALHQLSVDHEDYDRAIGDFPAALSGAIARFKRAFPGFASPLPIYLYHSLGQRDGGSDYLQPGHRHVMLFGADLIAKYHADDSLEPFLIHELFHLEHARHFADCDQLWCTLWQEALAVDATATLMPQATDHQLLLDIPSPIRAATDRRWSVALCFVAAHFDDADSAATSSALQMGGRPPDGLPDRFGYYLGLRLAQATGLDITRLSRLDNKAARPIARAALAKLMTDAAVTCAAPSIGPATMRQQTDGAPSDGR
;
A
#
# COMPACT_ATOMS: atom_id res chain seq x y z
N MET A 1 -98.70 -11.31 -23.87
CA MET A 1 -98.37 -11.47 -25.27
C MET A 1 -97.22 -10.54 -25.60
N GLY A 2 -96.14 -11.00 -26.03
CA GLY A 2 -94.98 -10.14 -26.41
C GLY A 2 -93.68 -10.83 -26.32
N HIS A 3 -93.19 -11.29 -27.44
CA HIS A 3 -91.98 -12.12 -27.59
C HIS A 3 -90.70 -11.46 -27.25
N ALA A 4 -89.84 -12.23 -26.48
CA ALA A 4 -88.44 -11.95 -26.31
C ALA A 4 -87.63 -12.33 -27.54
N ARG A 5 -86.74 -11.50 -28.01
CA ARG A 5 -85.71 -11.83 -28.99
C ARG A 5 -84.33 -11.75 -28.32
N ASN A 6 -83.70 -12.93 -28.21
CA ASN A 6 -82.26 -13.13 -27.80
C ASN A 6 -81.39 -12.52 -28.90
N GLY A 7 -80.47 -11.66 -28.49
CA GLY A 7 -79.33 -11.22 -29.29
C GLY A 7 -78.02 -11.66 -28.65
N HIS A 8 -77.42 -12.74 -29.20
CA HIS A 8 -76.08 -13.15 -28.87
C HIS A 8 -75.06 -12.13 -29.40
N ARG A 9 -74.30 -11.49 -28.46
CA ARG A 9 -73.11 -10.74 -28.83
C ARG A 9 -71.88 -11.62 -28.55
N LEU A 10 -71.22 -12.03 -29.65
CA LEU A 10 -69.91 -12.60 -29.61
C LEU A 10 -68.91 -11.54 -29.13
N PHE A 11 -68.29 -11.79 -28.00
CA PHE A 11 -67.11 -11.04 -27.54
C PHE A 11 -65.87 -11.71 -28.10
N THR A 12 -65.25 -11.09 -29.09
CA THR A 12 -63.93 -11.48 -29.63
C THR A 12 -62.86 -10.99 -28.65
N CYS A 13 -62.23 -11.91 -27.93
CA CYS A 13 -61.11 -11.61 -27.02
C CYS A 13 -59.83 -11.44 -27.86
N PHE A 14 -59.36 -10.20 -27.98
CA PHE A 14 -58.08 -9.89 -28.62
C PHE A 14 -56.98 -10.08 -27.56
N CYS A 15 -56.28 -11.22 -27.59
CA CYS A 15 -55.08 -11.44 -26.76
C CYS A 15 -53.93 -10.66 -27.36
N LEU A 16 -53.61 -9.51 -26.75
CA LEU A 16 -52.37 -8.77 -27.02
C LEU A 16 -51.20 -9.47 -26.36
N ALA A 17 -50.41 -10.24 -27.11
CA ALA A 17 -49.17 -10.82 -26.65
C ALA A 17 -48.10 -9.70 -26.51
N ILE A 18 -47.86 -9.21 -25.30
CA ILE A 18 -46.74 -8.31 -24.99
C ILE A 18 -45.47 -9.19 -24.93
N GLY A 19 -44.69 -9.16 -26.01
CA GLY A 19 -43.37 -9.76 -26.05
C GLY A 19 -42.44 -8.97 -25.14
N LEU A 20 -42.13 -9.50 -23.95
CA LEU A 20 -40.98 -9.03 -23.13
C LEU A 20 -39.68 -9.40 -23.85
N SER A 21 -39.14 -8.44 -24.63
CA SER A 21 -37.74 -8.54 -25.06
C SER A 21 -36.84 -8.33 -23.87
N THR A 22 -36.29 -9.40 -23.31
CA THR A 22 -35.19 -9.37 -22.34
C THR A 22 -33.95 -8.89 -23.08
N ILE A 23 -33.62 -7.60 -22.93
CA ILE A 23 -32.32 -7.07 -23.34
C ILE A 23 -31.30 -7.67 -22.39
N ALA A 24 -30.63 -8.75 -22.81
CA ALA A 24 -29.45 -9.26 -22.15
C ALA A 24 -28.38 -8.18 -22.23
N HIS A 25 -28.19 -7.44 -21.15
CA HIS A 25 -26.99 -6.62 -20.98
C HIS A 25 -25.81 -7.57 -20.89
N SER A 26 -25.12 -7.75 -22.02
CA SER A 26 -23.77 -8.33 -21.99
C SER A 26 -22.93 -7.37 -21.17
N ALA A 27 -22.66 -7.74 -19.91
CA ALA A 27 -21.64 -7.09 -19.14
C ALA A 27 -20.33 -7.24 -19.94
N SER A 28 -19.91 -6.15 -20.56
CA SER A 28 -18.58 -6.07 -21.18
C SER A 28 -17.60 -6.33 -20.05
N ALA A 29 -16.93 -7.48 -20.09
CA ALA A 29 -15.85 -7.77 -19.18
C ALA A 29 -14.86 -6.62 -19.29
N ALA A 30 -14.60 -5.93 -18.17
CA ALA A 30 -13.55 -4.92 -18.10
C ALA A 30 -12.26 -5.59 -18.62
N PRO A 31 -11.44 -4.86 -19.41
CA PRO A 31 -10.18 -5.43 -19.88
C PRO A 31 -9.41 -5.96 -18.68
N ALA A 32 -9.03 -7.23 -18.73
CA ALA A 32 -8.29 -7.88 -17.66
C ALA A 32 -7.06 -7.04 -17.33
N THR A 33 -6.92 -6.61 -16.10
CA THR A 33 -5.73 -5.91 -15.66
C THR A 33 -4.58 -6.87 -15.76
N HIS A 34 -3.63 -6.59 -16.65
CA HIS A 34 -2.48 -7.46 -16.83
C HIS A 34 -1.54 -7.32 -15.64
N TYR A 35 -1.43 -8.37 -14.87
CA TYR A 35 -0.33 -8.59 -13.93
C TYR A 35 0.34 -9.93 -14.26
N VAL A 36 1.54 -10.12 -13.78
CA VAL A 36 2.28 -11.37 -13.91
C VAL A 36 2.33 -12.04 -12.54
N ASP A 37 1.82 -13.27 -12.47
CA ASP A 37 1.91 -14.09 -11.28
C ASP A 37 3.27 -14.80 -11.23
N LEU A 38 4.06 -14.50 -10.21
CA LEU A 38 5.31 -15.15 -9.85
C LEU A 38 5.20 -15.89 -8.50
N ALA A 39 4.10 -15.69 -7.78
CA ALA A 39 3.84 -16.33 -6.50
C ALA A 39 3.54 -17.82 -6.67
N THR A 40 2.66 -18.18 -7.59
CA THR A 40 2.38 -19.59 -7.95
C THR A 40 3.62 -20.34 -8.45
N PRO A 41 4.45 -19.83 -9.38
CA PRO A 41 5.73 -20.46 -9.75
C PRO A 41 6.70 -20.65 -8.58
N PHE A 42 6.76 -19.71 -7.63
CA PHE A 42 7.55 -19.88 -6.40
C PHE A 42 7.07 -21.07 -5.58
N GLU A 43 5.79 -21.12 -5.31
CA GLU A 43 5.15 -22.20 -4.57
C GLU A 43 5.35 -23.56 -5.25
N GLN A 44 5.12 -23.66 -6.56
CA GLN A 44 5.34 -24.87 -7.33
C GLN A 44 6.79 -25.36 -7.22
N ALA A 45 7.78 -24.46 -7.32
CA ALA A 45 9.18 -24.84 -7.13
C ALA A 45 9.44 -25.35 -5.72
N ALA A 46 8.82 -24.75 -4.69
CA ALA A 46 8.91 -25.21 -3.31
C ALA A 46 8.35 -26.62 -3.11
N LEU A 47 7.19 -26.92 -3.71
CA LEU A 47 6.51 -28.23 -3.63
C LEU A 47 7.27 -29.31 -4.42
N GLU A 48 7.69 -29.02 -5.63
CA GLU A 48 8.42 -29.97 -6.50
C GLU A 48 9.77 -30.38 -5.88
N THR A 49 10.35 -29.54 -5.06
CA THR A 49 11.64 -29.79 -4.39
C THR A 49 11.51 -30.18 -2.93
N ALA A 50 10.28 -30.43 -2.44
CA ALA A 50 10.05 -30.89 -1.08
C ALA A 50 10.88 -32.14 -0.77
N GLY A 51 11.60 -32.15 0.36
CA GLY A 51 12.49 -33.25 0.76
C GLY A 51 13.88 -33.24 0.13
N GLN A 52 14.19 -32.28 -0.76
CA GLN A 52 15.55 -32.07 -1.22
C GLN A 52 16.35 -31.21 -0.21
N PRO A 53 17.69 -31.22 -0.28
CA PRO A 53 18.53 -30.28 0.48
C PRO A 53 18.19 -28.82 0.19
N ASP A 54 18.32 -27.94 1.18
CA ASP A 54 17.92 -26.52 1.08
C ASP A 54 18.61 -25.78 -0.07
N ASP A 55 19.88 -26.06 -0.32
CA ASP A 55 20.64 -25.46 -1.43
C ASP A 55 20.07 -25.82 -2.81
N ALA A 56 19.62 -27.07 -2.98
CA ALA A 56 18.95 -27.49 -4.22
C ALA A 56 17.57 -26.83 -4.37
N ARG A 57 16.82 -26.69 -3.30
CA ARG A 57 15.53 -26.01 -3.26
C ARG A 57 15.65 -24.53 -3.59
N ILE A 58 16.62 -23.85 -2.98
CA ILE A 58 16.93 -22.43 -3.24
C ILE A 58 17.30 -22.22 -4.69
N ALA A 59 18.19 -23.10 -5.25
CA ALA A 59 18.59 -23.03 -6.65
C ALA A 59 17.41 -23.20 -7.61
N ALA A 60 16.50 -24.14 -7.33
CA ALA A 60 15.31 -24.37 -8.14
C ALA A 60 14.35 -23.16 -8.17
N VAL A 61 14.09 -22.55 -7.00
CA VAL A 61 13.29 -21.33 -6.90
C VAL A 61 13.92 -20.19 -7.69
N ARG A 62 15.24 -19.96 -7.53
CA ARG A 62 15.95 -18.93 -8.28
C ARG A 62 15.82 -19.16 -9.79
N ALA A 63 16.15 -20.35 -10.26
CA ALA A 63 16.12 -20.66 -11.69
C ALA A 63 14.73 -20.42 -12.29
N ARG A 64 13.66 -20.79 -11.57
CA ARG A 64 12.29 -20.61 -12.02
C ARG A 64 11.90 -19.13 -12.08
N ILE A 65 12.18 -18.38 -11.04
CA ILE A 65 11.81 -16.97 -10.97
C ILE A 65 12.66 -16.11 -11.90
N ASP A 66 13.98 -16.35 -11.97
CA ASP A 66 14.87 -15.62 -12.87
C ASP A 66 14.55 -15.85 -14.36
N ALA A 67 14.01 -17.02 -14.73
CA ALA A 67 13.52 -17.27 -16.08
C ALA A 67 12.33 -16.37 -16.45
N MET A 68 11.52 -15.95 -15.48
CA MET A 68 10.33 -15.13 -15.68
C MET A 68 10.61 -13.63 -15.46
N LEU A 69 11.36 -13.30 -14.41
CA LEU A 69 11.71 -11.93 -14.04
C LEU A 69 13.14 -11.86 -13.50
N PRO A 70 14.14 -11.77 -14.39
CA PRO A 70 15.54 -11.71 -14.00
C PRO A 70 15.82 -10.54 -13.04
N GLY A 71 16.55 -10.82 -11.96
CA GLY A 71 16.97 -9.83 -10.97
C GLY A 71 15.95 -9.50 -9.88
N LEU A 72 14.79 -10.21 -9.83
CA LEU A 72 13.85 -10.06 -8.74
C LEU A 72 14.49 -10.51 -7.41
N TYR A 73 15.23 -11.60 -7.42
CA TYR A 73 16.00 -12.08 -6.27
C TYR A 73 17.50 -11.88 -6.52
N PRO A 74 18.10 -10.77 -6.08
CA PRO A 74 19.52 -10.52 -6.30
C PRO A 74 20.39 -11.66 -5.76
N GLU A 75 21.48 -11.96 -6.46
CA GLU A 75 22.45 -12.97 -6.00
C GLU A 75 23.05 -12.60 -4.64
N GLY A 76 23.33 -13.60 -3.84
CA GLY A 76 24.06 -13.45 -2.59
C GLY A 76 23.45 -14.21 -1.42
N ALA A 77 24.30 -14.56 -0.46
CA ALA A 77 23.97 -15.37 0.71
C ALA A 77 22.80 -14.82 1.55
N GLY A 78 22.62 -13.50 1.57
CA GLY A 78 21.50 -12.87 2.27
C GLY A 78 20.14 -13.19 1.62
N THR A 79 20.07 -13.21 0.30
CA THR A 79 18.86 -13.60 -0.43
C THR A 79 18.62 -15.09 -0.33
N ASP A 80 19.67 -15.92 -0.43
CA ASP A 80 19.55 -17.37 -0.28
C ASP A 80 19.01 -17.75 1.09
N LYS A 81 19.51 -17.10 2.14
CA LYS A 81 18.98 -17.28 3.50
C LYS A 81 17.48 -16.93 3.59
N ARG A 82 17.05 -15.85 2.94
CA ARG A 82 15.63 -15.47 2.95
C ARG A 82 14.76 -16.44 2.13
N ILE A 83 15.25 -16.91 0.97
CA ILE A 83 14.55 -17.95 0.20
C ILE A 83 14.42 -19.22 1.06
N GLY A 84 15.48 -19.67 1.71
CA GLY A 84 15.43 -20.82 2.59
C GLY A 84 14.40 -20.65 3.72
N ALA A 85 14.38 -19.49 4.38
CA ALA A 85 13.38 -19.19 5.40
C ALA A 85 11.95 -19.19 4.84
N ALA A 86 11.74 -18.61 3.65
CA ALA A 86 10.44 -18.60 2.96
C ALA A 86 9.96 -20.00 2.61
N LEU A 87 10.85 -20.90 2.16
CA LEU A 87 10.52 -22.29 1.88
C LEU A 87 10.07 -23.06 3.12
N HIS A 88 10.62 -22.75 4.28
CA HIS A 88 10.16 -23.33 5.56
C HIS A 88 8.83 -22.73 6.01
N GLN A 89 8.68 -21.39 5.91
CA GLN A 89 7.44 -20.71 6.31
C GLN A 89 6.24 -21.11 5.45
N LEU A 90 6.41 -21.23 4.14
CA LEU A 90 5.35 -21.62 3.21
C LEU A 90 4.69 -22.96 3.59
N SER A 91 5.45 -23.89 4.19
CA SER A 91 4.89 -25.16 4.66
C SER A 91 3.94 -25.00 5.86
N VAL A 92 3.94 -23.83 6.51
CA VAL A 92 3.09 -23.52 7.68
C VAL A 92 1.89 -22.68 7.26
N ASP A 93 2.11 -21.66 6.42
CA ASP A 93 1.11 -20.63 6.06
C ASP A 93 0.52 -20.83 4.66
N HIS A 94 0.55 -22.04 4.15
CA HIS A 94 0.15 -22.38 2.77
C HIS A 94 -1.27 -21.93 2.42
N GLU A 95 -2.24 -22.15 3.30
CA GLU A 95 -3.65 -21.84 3.03
C GLU A 95 -3.91 -20.35 2.88
N ASP A 96 -3.29 -19.50 3.71
CA ASP A 96 -3.42 -18.05 3.61
C ASP A 96 -2.66 -17.50 2.39
N TYR A 97 -1.54 -18.12 2.05
CA TYR A 97 -0.78 -17.79 0.85
C TYR A 97 -1.57 -18.08 -0.43
N ASP A 98 -2.20 -19.27 -0.53
CA ASP A 98 -3.06 -19.65 -1.64
C ASP A 98 -4.25 -18.71 -1.79
N ARG A 99 -4.86 -18.33 -0.66
CA ARG A 99 -5.96 -17.37 -0.64
C ARG A 99 -5.51 -16.03 -1.17
N ALA A 100 -4.36 -15.52 -0.72
CA ALA A 100 -3.81 -14.25 -1.20
C ALA A 100 -3.58 -14.26 -2.72
N ILE A 101 -3.04 -15.35 -3.27
CA ILE A 101 -2.86 -15.53 -4.72
C ILE A 101 -4.21 -15.57 -5.44
N GLY A 102 -5.17 -16.36 -4.92
CA GLY A 102 -6.48 -16.56 -5.54
C GLY A 102 -7.34 -15.30 -5.57
N ASP A 103 -7.31 -14.48 -4.53
CA ASP A 103 -8.12 -13.28 -4.38
C ASP A 103 -7.53 -12.06 -5.10
N PHE A 104 -6.21 -12.03 -5.31
CA PHE A 104 -5.51 -10.88 -5.87
C PHE A 104 -6.06 -10.39 -7.22
N PRO A 105 -6.35 -11.24 -8.23
CA PRO A 105 -6.82 -10.78 -9.55
C PRO A 105 -8.14 -10.01 -9.47
N ALA A 106 -9.09 -10.53 -8.70
CA ALA A 106 -10.41 -9.92 -8.53
C ALA A 106 -10.30 -8.60 -7.76
N ALA A 107 -9.53 -8.60 -6.68
CA ALA A 107 -9.27 -7.41 -5.86
C ALA A 107 -8.56 -6.31 -6.66
N LEU A 108 -7.52 -6.65 -7.44
CA LEU A 108 -6.82 -5.69 -8.28
C LEU A 108 -7.75 -5.07 -9.35
N SER A 109 -8.56 -5.89 -9.99
CA SER A 109 -9.54 -5.40 -10.96
C SER A 109 -10.57 -4.47 -10.33
N GLY A 110 -11.08 -4.81 -9.14
CA GLY A 110 -12.00 -3.99 -8.35
C GLY A 110 -11.37 -2.65 -7.94
N ALA A 111 -10.16 -2.71 -7.38
CA ALA A 111 -9.39 -1.53 -6.98
C ALA A 111 -9.16 -0.57 -8.15
N ILE A 112 -8.70 -1.07 -9.31
CA ILE A 112 -8.48 -0.24 -10.52
C ILE A 112 -9.79 0.35 -11.03
N ALA A 113 -10.88 -0.41 -11.05
CA ALA A 113 -12.17 0.09 -11.50
C ALA A 113 -12.69 1.21 -10.59
N ARG A 114 -12.53 1.06 -9.25
CA ARG A 114 -12.88 2.08 -8.26
C ARG A 114 -11.97 3.29 -8.39
N PHE A 115 -10.67 3.08 -8.48
CA PHE A 115 -9.65 4.12 -8.61
C PHE A 115 -9.89 5.00 -9.84
N LYS A 116 -10.17 4.40 -11.01
CA LYS A 116 -10.48 5.12 -12.25
C LYS A 116 -11.73 6.00 -12.18
N ARG A 117 -12.66 5.75 -11.26
CA ARG A 117 -13.82 6.65 -11.09
C ARG A 117 -13.40 8.00 -10.50
N ALA A 118 -12.42 8.02 -9.60
CA ALA A 118 -11.89 9.25 -9.02
C ALA A 118 -10.77 9.86 -9.88
N PHE A 119 -9.99 9.01 -10.54
CA PHE A 119 -8.85 9.37 -11.38
C PHE A 119 -9.04 8.82 -12.82
N PRO A 120 -9.96 9.42 -13.64
CA PRO A 120 -10.34 8.85 -14.94
C PRO A 120 -9.18 8.66 -15.92
N GLY A 121 -8.11 9.45 -15.79
CA GLY A 121 -6.90 9.34 -16.60
C GLY A 121 -5.88 8.32 -16.10
N PHE A 122 -6.18 7.60 -15.00
CA PHE A 122 -5.24 6.63 -14.44
C PHE A 122 -5.04 5.45 -15.39
N ALA A 123 -3.76 5.19 -15.66
CA ALA A 123 -3.29 3.94 -16.25
C ALA A 123 -2.01 3.59 -15.51
N SER A 124 -1.87 2.37 -15.04
CA SER A 124 -0.61 1.96 -14.38
C SER A 124 0.56 2.17 -15.35
N PRO A 125 1.52 3.01 -15.02
CA PRO A 125 2.70 3.21 -15.85
C PRO A 125 3.69 2.05 -15.77
N LEU A 126 3.51 1.16 -14.78
CA LEU A 126 4.43 0.09 -14.44
C LEU A 126 3.79 -1.28 -14.68
N PRO A 127 4.58 -2.27 -15.13
CA PRO A 127 4.14 -3.66 -15.09
C PRO A 127 3.96 -4.10 -13.63
N ILE A 128 2.90 -4.86 -13.38
CA ILE A 128 2.50 -5.32 -12.04
C ILE A 128 2.87 -6.80 -11.90
N TYR A 129 3.49 -7.14 -10.78
CA TYR A 129 3.86 -8.51 -10.43
C TYR A 129 3.34 -8.87 -9.04
N LEU A 130 2.74 -10.06 -8.91
CA LEU A 130 2.50 -10.72 -7.63
C LEU A 130 3.62 -11.74 -7.42
N TYR A 131 4.31 -11.68 -6.29
CA TYR A 131 5.50 -12.52 -6.05
C TYR A 131 5.61 -12.89 -4.56
N HIS A 132 6.49 -13.81 -4.21
CA HIS A 132 6.86 -14.04 -2.82
C HIS A 132 7.91 -13.03 -2.39
N SER A 133 7.60 -12.13 -1.47
CA SER A 133 8.46 -11.00 -1.11
C SER A 133 9.66 -11.37 -0.23
N LEU A 134 9.73 -12.60 0.23
CA LEU A 134 10.71 -13.07 1.21
C LEU A 134 10.65 -12.28 2.53
N GLY A 135 9.44 -11.87 2.92
CA GLY A 135 9.17 -11.10 4.14
C GLY A 135 9.57 -9.63 4.08
N GLN A 136 9.76 -9.06 2.87
CA GLN A 136 10.33 -7.72 2.74
C GLN A 136 9.31 -6.60 2.54
N ARG A 137 8.23 -6.85 1.77
CA ARG A 137 7.18 -5.86 1.49
C ARG A 137 5.88 -6.53 1.07
N ASP A 138 4.77 -5.90 1.37
CA ASP A 138 3.43 -6.26 0.89
C ASP A 138 3.09 -5.58 -0.43
N GLY A 139 3.53 -4.32 -0.65
CA GLY A 139 3.36 -3.57 -1.89
C GLY A 139 4.48 -2.56 -2.12
N GLY A 140 4.52 -1.99 -3.32
CA GLY A 140 5.42 -0.90 -3.68
C GLY A 140 6.12 -1.05 -5.01
N SER A 141 6.69 0.05 -5.51
CA SER A 141 7.50 0.04 -6.72
C SER A 141 8.98 -0.18 -6.42
N ASP A 142 9.72 -0.74 -7.39
CA ASP A 142 11.15 -0.98 -7.26
C ASP A 142 11.85 -0.95 -8.62
N TYR A 143 13.17 -0.78 -8.60
CA TYR A 143 14.02 -0.83 -9.78
C TYR A 143 14.84 -2.12 -9.78
N LEU A 144 14.51 -3.04 -10.69
CA LEU A 144 15.18 -4.33 -10.81
C LEU A 144 16.43 -4.23 -11.68
N GLN A 145 17.47 -4.94 -11.28
CA GLN A 145 18.70 -5.12 -12.07
C GLN A 145 18.68 -6.50 -12.80
N PRO A 146 19.33 -6.65 -13.94
CA PRO A 146 19.96 -5.62 -14.76
C PRO A 146 18.93 -4.78 -15.54
N GLY A 147 19.35 -3.60 -15.98
CA GLY A 147 18.54 -2.77 -16.89
C GLY A 147 17.65 -1.75 -16.20
N HIS A 148 17.72 -1.61 -14.88
CA HIS A 148 17.02 -0.57 -14.11
C HIS A 148 15.52 -0.51 -14.44
N ARG A 149 14.87 -1.69 -14.49
CA ARG A 149 13.45 -1.81 -14.83
C ARG A 149 12.59 -1.38 -13.65
N HIS A 150 11.79 -0.34 -13.83
CA HIS A 150 10.81 0.11 -12.82
C HIS A 150 9.58 -0.78 -12.90
N VAL A 151 9.20 -1.37 -11.78
CA VAL A 151 8.09 -2.34 -11.66
C VAL A 151 7.27 -2.07 -10.40
N MET A 152 6.01 -2.50 -10.42
CA MET A 152 5.15 -2.56 -9.23
C MET A 152 5.12 -4.00 -8.73
N LEU A 153 5.43 -4.19 -7.45
CA LEU A 153 5.58 -5.49 -6.81
C LEU A 153 4.58 -5.64 -5.66
N PHE A 154 3.89 -6.77 -5.60
CA PHE A 154 2.99 -7.15 -4.52
C PHE A 154 3.44 -8.48 -3.91
N GLY A 155 3.74 -8.47 -2.60
CA GLY A 155 4.27 -9.63 -1.86
C GLY A 155 3.16 -10.50 -1.32
N ALA A 156 2.87 -11.63 -1.97
CA ALA A 156 1.81 -12.55 -1.59
C ALA A 156 1.95 -13.07 -0.16
N ASP A 157 3.18 -13.29 0.32
CA ASP A 157 3.49 -13.73 1.68
C ASP A 157 3.13 -12.71 2.75
N LEU A 158 3.37 -11.42 2.51
CA LEU A 158 2.98 -10.37 3.44
C LEU A 158 1.53 -9.95 3.28
N ILE A 159 0.96 -10.08 2.07
CA ILE A 159 -0.49 -9.98 1.86
C ILE A 159 -1.20 -11.07 2.68
N ALA A 160 -0.76 -12.32 2.59
CA ALA A 160 -1.29 -13.42 3.38
C ALA A 160 -1.20 -13.14 4.89
N LYS A 161 -0.09 -12.58 5.35
CA LYS A 161 0.15 -12.29 6.75
C LYS A 161 -0.68 -11.14 7.32
N TYR A 162 -0.89 -10.08 6.54
CA TYR A 162 -1.46 -8.83 7.07
C TYR A 162 -2.86 -8.53 6.53
N HIS A 163 -3.32 -9.21 5.47
CA HIS A 163 -4.58 -8.91 4.78
C HIS A 163 -5.46 -10.14 4.51
N ALA A 164 -5.09 -11.34 5.01
CA ALA A 164 -5.78 -12.60 4.69
C ALA A 164 -7.26 -12.63 5.09
N ASP A 165 -7.61 -11.96 6.17
CA ASP A 165 -8.96 -11.98 6.75
C ASP A 165 -9.84 -10.82 6.26
N ASP A 166 -9.36 -10.01 5.31
CA ASP A 166 -10.06 -8.81 4.87
C ASP A 166 -9.99 -8.62 3.35
N SER A 167 -10.76 -7.68 2.81
CA SER A 167 -10.68 -7.31 1.41
C SER A 167 -9.32 -6.67 1.08
N LEU A 168 -8.67 -7.14 0.02
CA LEU A 168 -7.42 -6.55 -0.50
C LEU A 168 -7.63 -5.21 -1.22
N GLU A 169 -8.87 -4.88 -1.60
CA GLU A 169 -9.15 -3.69 -2.43
C GLU A 169 -8.66 -2.38 -1.79
N PRO A 170 -8.84 -2.12 -0.46
CA PRO A 170 -8.31 -0.91 0.18
C PRO A 170 -6.79 -0.79 0.11
N PHE A 171 -6.07 -1.86 0.41
CA PHE A 171 -4.62 -1.92 0.31
C PHE A 171 -4.15 -1.64 -1.13
N LEU A 172 -4.79 -2.25 -2.12
CA LEU A 172 -4.45 -2.02 -3.53
C LEU A 172 -4.76 -0.58 -3.98
N ILE A 173 -5.81 0.06 -3.45
CA ILE A 173 -6.08 1.49 -3.70
C ILE A 173 -4.96 2.37 -3.14
N HIS A 174 -4.45 2.07 -1.94
CA HIS A 174 -3.31 2.76 -1.34
C HIS A 174 -2.10 2.72 -2.28
N GLU A 175 -1.74 1.54 -2.75
CA GLU A 175 -0.59 1.33 -3.63
C GLU A 175 -0.78 1.96 -5.03
N LEU A 176 -1.99 1.88 -5.59
CA LEU A 176 -2.30 2.54 -6.86
C LEU A 176 -2.22 4.07 -6.73
N PHE A 177 -2.53 4.61 -5.56
CA PHE A 177 -2.42 6.05 -5.33
C PHE A 177 -0.96 6.53 -5.40
N HIS A 178 -0.01 5.77 -4.89
CA HIS A 178 1.41 6.11 -5.04
C HIS A 178 1.80 6.25 -6.52
N LEU A 179 1.29 5.38 -7.41
CA LEU A 179 1.55 5.47 -8.86
C LEU A 179 0.92 6.71 -9.51
N GLU A 180 -0.27 7.12 -9.09
CA GLU A 180 -0.90 8.35 -9.57
C GLU A 180 -0.17 9.59 -9.05
N HIS A 181 0.16 9.60 -7.76
CA HIS A 181 0.81 10.73 -7.10
C HIS A 181 2.23 10.97 -7.65
N ALA A 182 2.99 9.91 -7.91
CA ALA A 182 4.34 9.97 -8.49
C ALA A 182 4.41 10.64 -9.88
N ARG A 183 3.27 10.83 -10.56
CA ARG A 183 3.22 11.57 -11.82
C ARG A 183 3.44 13.08 -11.64
N HIS A 184 3.22 13.59 -10.44
CA HIS A 184 3.25 15.00 -10.11
C HIS A 184 4.22 15.32 -8.98
N PHE A 185 4.45 14.38 -8.09
CA PHE A 185 5.23 14.53 -6.87
C PHE A 185 6.49 13.67 -6.95
N ALA A 186 7.65 14.30 -6.85
CA ALA A 186 8.92 13.60 -6.88
C ALA A 186 9.33 13.12 -5.48
N ASP A 187 10.04 12.02 -5.40
CA ASP A 187 10.65 11.56 -4.14
C ASP A 187 11.60 12.62 -3.60
N CYS A 188 11.64 12.73 -2.29
CA CYS A 188 12.59 13.56 -1.59
C CYS A 188 12.92 12.97 -0.20
N ASP A 189 14.06 13.36 0.36
CA ASP A 189 14.61 12.73 1.57
C ASP A 189 14.00 13.27 2.87
N GLN A 190 13.29 14.42 2.83
CA GLN A 190 12.75 15.03 4.03
C GLN A 190 11.55 14.24 4.59
N LEU A 191 11.43 14.22 5.92
CA LEU A 191 10.32 13.55 6.61
C LEU A 191 8.95 13.99 6.07
N TRP A 192 8.72 15.30 5.87
CA TRP A 192 7.42 15.78 5.38
C TRP A 192 7.02 15.15 4.05
N CYS A 193 7.99 14.86 3.20
CA CYS A 193 7.78 14.33 1.86
C CYS A 193 7.21 12.91 1.89
N THR A 194 7.91 12.01 2.58
CA THR A 194 7.44 10.63 2.74
C THR A 194 6.14 10.58 3.55
N LEU A 195 6.05 11.40 4.61
CA LEU A 195 4.81 11.53 5.39
C LEU A 195 3.63 11.98 4.52
N TRP A 196 3.85 12.92 3.59
CA TRP A 196 2.83 13.39 2.66
C TRP A 196 2.38 12.33 1.68
N GLN A 197 3.32 11.55 1.12
CA GLN A 197 3.01 10.45 0.22
C GLN A 197 2.13 9.40 0.89
N GLU A 198 2.50 8.94 2.08
CA GLU A 198 1.72 7.97 2.86
C GLU A 198 0.38 8.56 3.33
N ALA A 199 0.39 9.82 3.79
CA ALA A 199 -0.81 10.54 4.20
C ALA A 199 -1.89 10.54 3.12
N LEU A 200 -1.50 10.88 1.89
CA LEU A 200 -2.43 10.97 0.78
C LEU A 200 -2.89 9.59 0.29
N ALA A 201 -2.06 8.57 0.38
CA ALA A 201 -2.46 7.21 0.03
C ALA A 201 -3.52 6.67 1.02
N VAL A 202 -3.34 6.92 2.32
CA VAL A 202 -4.37 6.58 3.34
C VAL A 202 -5.64 7.41 3.13
N ASP A 203 -5.53 8.70 2.85
CA ASP A 203 -6.68 9.59 2.61
C ASP A 203 -7.44 9.23 1.34
N ALA A 204 -6.73 8.84 0.27
CA ALA A 204 -7.33 8.32 -0.95
C ALA A 204 -8.14 7.04 -0.67
N THR A 205 -7.58 6.13 0.09
CA THR A 205 -8.27 4.90 0.48
C THR A 205 -9.53 5.22 1.30
N ALA A 206 -9.42 6.06 2.33
CA ALA A 206 -10.55 6.47 3.15
C ALA A 206 -11.64 7.22 2.34
N THR A 207 -11.25 8.03 1.36
CA THR A 207 -12.18 8.76 0.49
C THR A 207 -12.90 7.83 -0.49
N LEU A 208 -12.17 6.90 -1.11
CA LEU A 208 -12.73 5.98 -2.10
C LEU A 208 -13.50 4.81 -1.46
N MET A 209 -13.19 4.50 -0.21
CA MET A 209 -13.82 3.46 0.59
C MET A 209 -14.22 4.00 1.99
N PRO A 210 -15.29 4.81 2.10
CA PRO A 210 -15.67 5.48 3.35
C PRO A 210 -16.03 4.54 4.50
N GLN A 211 -16.24 3.25 4.22
CA GLN A 211 -16.52 2.22 5.22
C GLN A 211 -15.27 1.39 5.57
N ALA A 212 -14.09 1.76 5.04
CA ALA A 212 -12.85 1.06 5.35
C ALA A 212 -12.56 1.10 6.86
N THR A 213 -12.21 -0.06 7.41
CA THR A 213 -11.80 -0.21 8.81
C THR A 213 -10.41 0.37 9.03
N ASP A 214 -9.99 0.53 10.29
CA ASP A 214 -8.61 0.94 10.59
C ASP A 214 -7.59 -0.06 10.04
N HIS A 215 -7.92 -1.35 10.02
CA HIS A 215 -7.08 -2.39 9.39
C HIS A 215 -6.89 -2.11 7.90
N GLN A 216 -7.99 -1.92 7.18
CA GLN A 216 -8.00 -1.61 5.76
C GLN A 216 -7.32 -0.29 5.39
N LEU A 217 -7.25 0.65 6.35
CA LEU A 217 -6.51 1.90 6.23
C LEU A 217 -5.06 1.80 6.70
N LEU A 218 -4.57 0.59 7.03
CA LEU A 218 -3.22 0.33 7.57
C LEU A 218 -2.96 1.04 8.92
N LEU A 219 -4.02 1.35 9.69
CA LEU A 219 -3.97 2.12 10.95
C LEU A 219 -4.03 1.24 12.21
N ASP A 220 -3.94 -0.08 12.06
CA ASP A 220 -3.83 -1.04 13.18
C ASP A 220 -2.75 -2.11 12.97
N ILE A 221 -1.87 -1.92 11.99
CA ILE A 221 -0.75 -2.82 11.68
C ILE A 221 0.59 -2.13 12.07
N PRO A 222 1.39 -2.70 12.94
CA PRO A 222 1.27 -3.98 13.65
C PRO A 222 0.41 -3.92 14.92
N SER A 223 -0.13 -2.79 15.27
CA SER A 223 -0.91 -2.55 16.49
C SER A 223 -1.87 -1.37 16.28
N PRO A 224 -2.87 -1.13 17.16
CA PRO A 224 -3.79 -0.02 17.02
C PRO A 224 -3.09 1.35 17.00
N ILE A 225 -2.81 1.87 15.79
CA ILE A 225 -2.05 3.12 15.57
C ILE A 225 -2.91 4.32 15.96
N ARG A 226 -4.16 4.40 15.49
CA ARG A 226 -5.05 5.53 15.74
C ARG A 226 -5.20 5.85 17.24
N ALA A 227 -5.71 4.90 18.01
CA ALA A 227 -5.96 5.09 19.42
C ALA A 227 -4.69 5.35 20.24
N ALA A 228 -3.56 4.72 19.86
CA ALA A 228 -2.29 4.95 20.55
C ALA A 228 -1.72 6.34 20.23
N THR A 229 -1.81 6.79 18.98
CA THR A 229 -1.37 8.13 18.59
C THR A 229 -2.23 9.22 19.20
N ASP A 230 -3.58 9.03 19.26
CA ASP A 230 -4.48 9.99 19.90
C ASP A 230 -4.12 10.23 21.37
N ARG A 231 -3.78 9.18 22.11
CA ARG A 231 -3.31 9.31 23.50
C ARG A 231 -2.01 10.11 23.64
N ARG A 232 -1.22 10.20 22.61
CA ARG A 232 0.10 10.88 22.56
C ARG A 232 0.16 11.95 21.46
N TRP A 233 -1.01 12.50 21.11
CA TRP A 233 -1.17 13.40 19.95
C TRP A 233 -0.19 14.57 19.94
N SER A 234 -0.01 15.25 21.10
CA SER A 234 0.96 16.33 21.21
C SER A 234 2.40 15.90 20.97
N VAL A 235 2.77 14.69 21.41
CA VAL A 235 4.11 14.14 21.16
C VAL A 235 4.31 13.89 19.67
N ALA A 236 3.31 13.30 19.00
CA ALA A 236 3.35 13.05 17.56
C ALA A 236 3.47 14.35 16.75
N LEU A 237 2.65 15.38 17.08
CA LEU A 237 2.72 16.68 16.43
C LEU A 237 4.08 17.36 16.63
N CYS A 238 4.59 17.36 17.86
CA CYS A 238 5.88 17.95 18.16
C CYS A 238 7.05 17.25 17.47
N PHE A 239 7.00 15.92 17.40
CA PHE A 239 8.02 15.17 16.66
C PHE A 239 8.03 15.57 15.18
N VAL A 240 6.88 15.53 14.51
CA VAL A 240 6.81 15.91 13.10
C VAL A 240 7.17 17.38 12.88
N ALA A 241 6.77 18.28 13.77
CA ALA A 241 7.12 19.69 13.66
C ALA A 241 8.64 19.94 13.79
N ALA A 242 9.30 19.22 14.71
CA ALA A 242 10.74 19.33 14.93
C ALA A 242 11.57 18.77 13.76
N HIS A 243 11.09 17.70 13.13
CA HIS A 243 11.80 16.95 12.08
C HIS A 243 11.23 17.15 10.68
N PHE A 244 10.32 18.10 10.49
CA PHE A 244 9.56 18.27 9.25
C PHE A 244 10.44 18.34 8.01
N ASP A 245 11.52 19.10 8.05
CA ASP A 245 12.45 19.30 6.94
C ASP A 245 13.72 18.43 7.03
N ASP A 246 13.82 17.58 8.04
CA ASP A 246 14.99 16.74 8.19
C ASP A 246 15.04 15.70 7.08
N ALA A 247 16.19 15.64 6.41
CA ALA A 247 16.51 14.58 5.45
C ALA A 247 17.14 13.34 6.15
N ASP A 248 16.98 13.22 7.46
CA ASP A 248 17.46 12.10 8.23
C ASP A 248 16.50 10.90 8.10
N SER A 249 17.02 9.81 7.56
CA SER A 249 16.28 8.54 7.46
C SER A 249 15.80 8.02 8.82
N ALA A 250 16.47 8.40 9.92
CA ALA A 250 16.06 8.00 11.27
C ALA A 250 14.71 8.62 11.68
N ALA A 251 14.47 9.90 11.35
CA ALA A 251 13.19 10.56 11.61
C ALA A 251 12.05 9.91 10.80
N THR A 252 12.29 9.67 9.50
CA THR A 252 11.34 8.99 8.62
C THR A 252 11.07 7.55 9.10
N SER A 253 12.11 6.80 9.44
CA SER A 253 11.99 5.44 9.98
C SER A 253 11.17 5.43 11.28
N SER A 254 11.45 6.36 12.21
CA SER A 254 10.72 6.48 13.48
C SER A 254 9.23 6.76 13.29
N ALA A 255 8.85 7.54 12.27
CA ALA A 255 7.47 7.90 12.03
C ALA A 255 6.68 6.85 11.23
N LEU A 256 7.33 6.16 10.27
CA LEU A 256 6.63 5.43 9.22
C LEU A 256 6.96 3.94 9.12
N GLN A 257 8.01 3.46 9.77
CA GLN A 257 8.43 2.06 9.65
C GLN A 257 8.10 1.22 10.89
N MET A 258 7.89 -0.07 10.68
CA MET A 258 7.84 -1.06 11.76
C MET A 258 9.24 -1.18 12.39
N GLY A 259 9.30 -1.14 13.71
CA GLY A 259 10.58 -1.16 14.43
C GLY A 259 11.40 0.13 14.28
N GLY A 260 10.80 1.22 13.85
CA GLY A 260 11.43 2.50 13.57
C GLY A 260 11.87 3.30 14.81
N ARG A 261 11.61 2.82 16.02
CA ARG A 261 11.93 3.48 17.30
C ARG A 261 11.27 4.85 17.44
N PRO A 262 9.94 4.93 17.43
CA PRO A 262 9.23 6.18 17.64
C PRO A 262 9.50 6.76 19.02
N PRO A 263 9.21 8.05 19.26
CA PRO A 263 9.24 8.65 20.59
C PRO A 263 8.43 7.85 21.62
N ASP A 264 8.83 7.89 22.90
CA ASP A 264 8.21 7.13 23.98
C ASP A 264 6.68 7.25 24.00
N GLY A 265 6.01 6.11 23.96
CA GLY A 265 4.57 5.98 24.02
C GLY A 265 3.83 6.21 22.70
N LEU A 266 4.54 6.47 21.59
CA LEU A 266 3.97 6.41 20.24
C LEU A 266 4.10 4.98 19.69
N PRO A 267 3.12 4.51 18.89
CA PRO A 267 3.23 3.24 18.21
C PRO A 267 4.15 3.35 16.99
N ASP A 268 4.67 2.22 16.52
CA ASP A 268 5.27 2.14 15.19
C ASP A 268 4.29 2.66 14.15
N ARG A 269 4.80 3.30 13.09
CA ARG A 269 3.99 3.83 11.98
C ARG A 269 2.96 4.91 12.38
N PHE A 270 3.11 5.59 13.51
CA PHE A 270 2.18 6.64 13.94
C PHE A 270 1.98 7.72 12.87
N GLY A 271 2.95 7.90 11.98
CA GLY A 271 2.91 8.85 10.86
C GLY A 271 1.78 8.57 9.87
N TYR A 272 1.33 7.32 9.72
CA TYR A 272 0.18 7.00 8.86
C TYR A 272 -1.11 7.69 9.33
N TYR A 273 -1.41 7.60 10.63
CA TYR A 273 -2.58 8.27 11.19
C TYR A 273 -2.41 9.78 11.27
N LEU A 274 -1.25 10.26 11.74
CA LEU A 274 -0.98 11.71 11.78
C LEU A 274 -1.05 12.29 10.36
N GLY A 275 -0.51 11.59 9.38
CA GLY A 275 -0.56 11.96 7.97
C GLY A 275 -1.98 12.06 7.43
N LEU A 276 -2.84 11.06 7.69
CA LEU A 276 -4.26 11.12 7.35
C LEU A 276 -4.92 12.40 7.91
N ARG A 277 -4.69 12.68 9.20
CA ARG A 277 -5.22 13.90 9.84
C ARG A 277 -4.67 15.18 9.22
N LEU A 278 -3.39 15.14 8.78
CA LEU A 278 -2.74 16.25 8.09
C LEU A 278 -3.36 16.48 6.70
N ALA A 279 -3.58 15.44 5.91
CA ALA A 279 -4.27 15.53 4.62
C ALA A 279 -5.67 16.14 4.78
N GLN A 280 -6.46 15.64 5.72
CA GLN A 280 -7.80 16.13 6.03
C GLN A 280 -7.82 17.58 6.52
N ALA A 281 -6.81 18.00 7.30
CA ALA A 281 -6.71 19.36 7.80
C ALA A 281 -6.47 20.41 6.70
N THR A 282 -6.04 20.01 5.50
CA THR A 282 -5.91 20.90 4.33
C THR A 282 -7.26 21.40 3.83
N GLY A 283 -8.35 20.65 4.01
CA GLY A 283 -9.68 20.92 3.45
C GLY A 283 -9.76 20.80 1.93
N LEU A 284 -8.74 20.23 1.30
CA LEU A 284 -8.72 19.99 -0.16
C LEU A 284 -9.15 18.56 -0.45
N ASP A 285 -9.77 18.36 -1.61
CA ASP A 285 -10.10 17.01 -2.09
C ASP A 285 -8.87 16.25 -2.57
N ILE A 286 -8.93 14.92 -2.51
CA ILE A 286 -7.80 14.05 -2.84
C ILE A 286 -7.35 14.17 -4.30
N THR A 287 -8.26 14.49 -5.23
CA THR A 287 -7.90 14.64 -6.64
C THR A 287 -7.10 15.91 -6.89
N ARG A 288 -7.33 16.95 -6.07
CA ARG A 288 -6.52 18.16 -6.08
C ARG A 288 -5.19 17.93 -5.39
N LEU A 289 -5.19 17.26 -4.24
CA LEU A 289 -3.97 16.95 -3.48
C LEU A 289 -3.01 16.10 -4.31
N SER A 290 -3.50 15.11 -5.04
CA SER A 290 -2.69 14.20 -5.87
C SER A 290 -1.91 14.89 -7.00
N ARG A 291 -2.33 16.09 -7.41
CA ARG A 291 -1.72 16.86 -8.52
C ARG A 291 -0.72 17.91 -8.07
N LEU A 292 -0.51 18.06 -6.77
CA LEU A 292 0.46 19.00 -6.25
C LEU A 292 1.89 18.46 -6.44
N ASP A 293 2.76 19.29 -6.98
CA ASP A 293 4.19 19.03 -6.93
C ASP A 293 4.77 19.34 -5.53
N ASN A 294 6.01 18.94 -5.28
CA ASN A 294 6.68 19.17 -4.00
C ASN A 294 6.70 20.65 -3.58
N LYS A 295 6.86 21.57 -4.55
CA LYS A 295 6.92 23.00 -4.28
C LYS A 295 5.57 23.52 -3.77
N ALA A 296 4.48 23.07 -4.36
CA ALA A 296 3.13 23.47 -3.97
C ALA A 296 2.66 22.72 -2.71
N ALA A 297 3.00 21.45 -2.57
CA ALA A 297 2.58 20.61 -1.45
C ALA A 297 3.20 21.01 -0.12
N ARG A 298 4.52 21.31 -0.08
CA ARG A 298 5.25 21.60 1.16
C ARG A 298 4.63 22.72 2.01
N PRO A 299 4.30 23.92 1.49
CA PRO A 299 3.66 24.96 2.29
C PRO A 299 2.25 24.56 2.76
N ILE A 300 1.50 23.77 1.99
CA ILE A 300 0.17 23.27 2.35
C ILE A 300 0.30 22.28 3.51
N ALA A 301 1.22 21.30 3.42
CA ALA A 301 1.49 20.35 4.49
C ALA A 301 1.92 21.06 5.79
N ARG A 302 2.80 22.05 5.69
CA ARG A 302 3.23 22.85 6.84
C ARG A 302 2.09 23.65 7.46
N ALA A 303 1.23 24.25 6.66
CA ALA A 303 0.06 24.98 7.15
C ALA A 303 -0.96 24.03 7.82
N ALA A 304 -1.17 22.85 7.25
CA ALA A 304 -2.03 21.82 7.85
C ALA A 304 -1.48 21.34 9.20
N LEU A 305 -0.17 21.11 9.33
CA LEU A 305 0.48 20.76 10.59
C LEU A 305 0.30 21.88 11.63
N ALA A 306 0.53 23.13 11.26
CA ALA A 306 0.33 24.29 12.14
C ALA A 306 -1.13 24.40 12.61
N LYS A 307 -2.10 24.13 11.70
CA LYS A 307 -3.53 24.07 12.06
C LYS A 307 -3.81 23.00 13.08
N LEU A 308 -3.31 21.76 12.86
CA LEU A 308 -3.50 20.65 13.82
C LEU A 308 -2.92 20.97 15.21
N MET A 309 -1.76 21.63 15.26
CA MET A 309 -1.15 22.09 16.52
C MET A 309 -2.00 23.14 17.22
N THR A 310 -2.55 24.11 16.47
CA THR A 310 -3.43 25.15 16.99
C THR A 310 -4.74 24.55 17.52
N ASP A 311 -5.38 23.69 16.73
CA ASP A 311 -6.65 23.04 17.08
C ASP A 311 -6.52 22.19 18.37
N ALA A 312 -5.34 21.59 18.58
CA ALA A 312 -5.02 20.81 19.77
C ALA A 312 -4.39 21.60 20.92
N ALA A 313 -4.23 22.92 20.77
CA ALA A 313 -3.53 23.80 21.71
C ALA A 313 -2.13 23.29 22.12
N VAL A 314 -1.39 22.71 21.15
CA VAL A 314 -0.07 22.11 21.38
C VAL A 314 1.02 23.16 21.20
N THR A 315 1.86 23.29 22.22
CA THR A 315 3.12 24.04 22.18
C THR A 315 4.27 23.08 22.42
N CYS A 316 5.18 22.97 21.47
CA CYS A 316 6.34 22.10 21.59
C CYS A 316 7.44 22.79 22.40
N ALA A 317 8.08 22.06 23.32
CA ALA A 317 9.28 22.54 23.97
C ALA A 317 10.38 22.77 22.91
N ALA A 318 11.13 23.87 23.04
CA ALA A 318 12.29 24.09 22.19
C ALA A 318 13.24 22.89 22.33
N PRO A 319 13.86 22.44 21.22
CA PRO A 319 14.86 21.35 21.31
C PRO A 319 15.93 21.78 22.31
N SER A 320 16.13 20.98 23.37
CA SER A 320 17.22 21.19 24.30
C SER A 320 18.52 20.98 23.51
N ILE A 321 19.23 22.06 23.21
CA ILE A 321 20.58 22.00 22.68
C ILE A 321 21.43 21.44 23.82
N GLY A 322 21.54 20.11 23.90
CA GLY A 322 22.51 19.48 24.77
C GLY A 322 23.91 20.00 24.42
N PRO A 323 24.81 20.23 25.41
CA PRO A 323 26.13 20.68 25.10
C PRO A 323 26.77 19.71 24.12
N ALA A 324 27.20 20.21 22.98
CA ALA A 324 27.96 19.46 22.00
C ALA A 324 29.15 18.83 22.73
N THR A 325 29.11 17.51 22.89
CA THR A 325 30.28 16.76 23.41
C THR A 325 31.35 16.92 22.34
N MET A 326 32.23 17.91 22.53
CA MET A 326 33.50 18.00 21.80
C MET A 326 34.23 16.69 22.05
N ARG A 327 34.17 15.75 21.12
CA ARG A 327 35.15 14.67 21.06
C ARG A 327 36.48 15.34 20.77
N GLN A 328 37.32 15.52 21.82
CA GLN A 328 38.70 15.81 21.64
C GLN A 328 39.31 14.69 20.79
N GLN A 329 39.62 15.00 19.54
CA GLN A 329 40.53 14.23 18.72
C GLN A 329 41.90 14.33 19.45
N THR A 330 42.25 13.30 20.18
CA THR A 330 43.63 13.12 20.65
C THR A 330 44.44 12.74 19.42
N ASP A 331 45.20 13.69 18.93
CA ASP A 331 46.25 13.46 17.94
C ASP A 331 47.25 12.47 18.53
N GLY A 332 47.19 11.22 18.04
CA GLY A 332 48.19 10.21 18.26
C GLY A 332 49.47 10.58 17.53
N ALA A 333 50.48 10.95 18.27
CA ALA A 333 51.83 11.17 17.77
C ALA A 333 52.38 9.91 17.07
N PRO A 334 53.19 10.08 16.02
CA PRO A 334 53.83 8.92 15.36
C PRO A 334 54.93 8.39 16.26
N SER A 335 54.88 7.13 16.60
CA SER A 335 56.03 6.43 17.19
C SER A 335 56.99 6.02 16.09
N ASP A 336 58.11 6.73 16.02
CA ASP A 336 59.33 6.30 15.37
C ASP A 336 59.92 5.07 16.12
N GLY A 337 60.42 4.14 15.35
CA GLY A 337 61.56 3.39 15.85
C GLY A 337 61.52 1.87 15.83
N ARG A 338 62.18 1.38 14.81
CA ARG A 338 63.02 0.18 14.66
C ARG A 338 62.38 -1.11 14.19
#